data_c201f1a229847e17e8809af7f43d4ba9
#
_entry.id   c201f1a229847e17e8809af7f43d4ba9
#
_cell.length_a   1.000
_cell.length_b   1.000
_cell.length_c   1.000
_cell.angle_alpha   90.00
_cell.angle_beta   90.00
_cell.angle_gamma   90.00
#
_symmetry.space_group_name_H-M   'P 1'
#
loop_
_entity.id
_entity.type
_entity.pdbx_description
1 polymer ?
#
loop_
_entity_poly.entity_id
_entity_poly.type
_entity_poly.pdbx_seq_one_letter_code
_entity_poly.pdbx_strand_id
1 'polypeptide(L)'
;MSKQELINDFNEVFLDMAKYIAKICPSSVIGRNIQDINKAFENLSLRNQNKFIDGYVLKVLKYKKFIDEENEEFFFKEIDTDEVKNSNELKGNNIDVYELKTIWCKLNKGDREQIFQYLQGLCEISNAYILLD
;
A
#
# COMPACT_ATOMS: atom_id res chain seq x y z
N MET A 1 -0.15 -7.42 -21.56
CA MET A 1 -0.28 -8.16 -20.30
C MET A 1 -1.70 -8.58 -20.05
N SER A 2 -1.90 -9.79 -19.58
CA SER A 2 -3.22 -10.25 -19.17
C SER A 2 -3.60 -9.66 -17.82
N LYS A 3 -4.90 -9.66 -17.53
CA LYS A 3 -5.40 -9.22 -16.23
C LYS A 3 -4.79 -10.03 -15.08
N GLN A 4 -4.65 -11.34 -15.27
CA GLN A 4 -4.03 -12.23 -14.28
C GLN A 4 -2.56 -11.89 -14.02
N GLU A 5 -1.81 -11.56 -15.06
CA GLU A 5 -0.41 -11.15 -14.90
C GLU A 5 -0.30 -9.85 -14.12
N LEU A 6 -1.21 -8.90 -14.35
CA LEU A 6 -1.23 -7.64 -13.60
C LEU A 6 -1.55 -7.87 -12.12
N ILE A 7 -2.49 -8.77 -11.82
CA ILE A 7 -2.83 -9.13 -10.44
C ILE A 7 -1.60 -9.74 -9.75
N ASN A 8 -0.92 -10.66 -10.42
CA ASN A 8 0.27 -11.30 -9.86
C ASN A 8 1.39 -10.30 -9.61
N ASP A 9 1.63 -9.41 -10.57
CA ASP A 9 2.65 -8.36 -10.44
C ASP A 9 2.31 -7.41 -9.29
N PHE A 10 1.05 -7.01 -9.17
CA PHE A 10 0.60 -6.16 -8.08
C PHE A 10 0.89 -6.81 -6.73
N ASN A 11 0.49 -8.06 -6.55
CA ASN A 11 0.67 -8.76 -5.29
C ASN A 11 2.14 -8.92 -4.94
N GLU A 12 2.99 -9.19 -5.93
CA GLU A 12 4.42 -9.31 -5.73
C GLU A 12 5.04 -7.98 -5.28
N VAL A 13 4.72 -6.89 -5.96
CA VAL A 13 5.22 -5.55 -5.62
C VAL A 13 4.71 -5.11 -4.26
N PHE A 14 3.45 -5.36 -3.97
CA PHE A 14 2.86 -5.01 -2.68
C PHE A 14 3.56 -5.74 -1.53
N LEU A 15 3.82 -7.04 -1.70
CA LEU A 15 4.52 -7.83 -0.69
C LEU A 15 5.97 -7.35 -0.53
N ASP A 16 6.64 -7.02 -1.63
CA ASP A 16 8.00 -6.46 -1.57
C ASP A 16 8.01 -5.15 -0.79
N MET A 17 7.03 -4.28 -1.00
CA MET A 17 6.90 -3.04 -0.24
C MET A 17 6.71 -3.32 1.25
N ALA A 18 5.83 -4.26 1.58
CA ALA A 18 5.59 -4.63 2.98
C ALA A 18 6.87 -5.17 3.64
N LYS A 19 7.62 -6.00 2.96
CA LYS A 19 8.90 -6.52 3.44
C LYS A 19 9.93 -5.41 3.63
N TYR A 20 9.97 -4.45 2.71
CA TYR A 20 10.85 -3.30 2.83
C TYR A 20 10.51 -2.48 4.07
N ILE A 21 9.23 -2.18 4.27
CA ILE A 21 8.78 -1.44 5.46
C ILE A 21 9.11 -2.20 6.74
N ALA A 22 8.94 -3.52 6.74
CA ALA A 22 9.30 -4.35 7.90
C ALA A 22 10.79 -4.28 8.20
N LYS A 23 11.62 -4.20 7.17
CA LYS A 23 13.08 -4.10 7.33
C LYS A 23 13.51 -2.77 7.97
N ILE A 24 12.92 -1.66 7.51
CA ILE A 24 13.29 -0.33 7.98
C ILE A 24 12.55 0.09 9.26
N CYS A 25 11.38 -0.50 9.51
CA CYS A 25 10.55 -0.21 10.69
C CYS A 25 10.03 -1.51 11.29
N PRO A 26 10.89 -2.35 11.90
CA PRO A 26 10.46 -3.66 12.40
C PRO A 26 9.44 -3.59 13.54
N SER A 27 9.38 -2.46 14.25
CA SER A 27 8.43 -2.28 15.35
C SER A 27 7.06 -1.76 14.89
N SER A 28 6.90 -1.44 13.60
CA SER A 28 5.62 -1.02 13.05
C SER A 28 4.62 -2.18 13.02
N VAL A 29 3.33 -1.86 12.83
CA VAL A 29 2.30 -2.90 12.67
C VAL A 29 2.68 -3.84 11.52
N ILE A 30 3.11 -3.29 10.39
CA ILE A 30 3.54 -4.11 9.24
C ILE A 30 4.76 -4.95 9.61
N GLY A 31 5.75 -4.36 10.29
CA GLY A 31 6.96 -5.07 10.70
C GLY A 31 6.67 -6.23 11.64
N ARG A 32 5.83 -6.00 12.63
CA ARG A 32 5.47 -7.04 13.61
C ARG A 32 4.66 -8.17 13.00
N ASN A 33 3.94 -7.91 11.92
CA ASN A 33 3.04 -8.88 11.30
C ASN A 33 3.53 -9.38 9.94
N ILE A 34 4.79 -9.12 9.57
CA ILE A 34 5.28 -9.43 8.22
C ILE A 34 5.21 -10.91 7.87
N GLN A 35 5.42 -11.80 8.83
CA GLN A 35 5.33 -13.22 8.56
C GLN A 35 3.89 -13.63 8.25
N ASP A 36 2.92 -13.09 8.99
CA ASP A 36 1.51 -13.34 8.73
C ASP A 36 1.07 -12.76 7.39
N ILE A 37 1.57 -11.57 7.06
CA ILE A 37 1.30 -10.94 5.76
C ILE A 37 1.85 -11.81 4.63
N ASN A 38 3.09 -12.28 4.75
CA ASN A 38 3.70 -13.14 3.75
C ASN A 38 2.90 -14.43 3.56
N LYS A 39 2.48 -15.06 4.65
CA LYS A 39 1.65 -16.28 4.58
C LYS A 39 0.31 -16.01 3.90
N ALA A 40 -0.31 -14.86 4.20
CA ALA A 40 -1.57 -14.49 3.58
C ALA A 40 -1.44 -14.39 2.06
N PHE A 41 -0.34 -13.79 1.56
CA PHE A 41 -0.08 -13.71 0.12
C PHE A 41 0.24 -15.07 -0.50
N GLU A 42 0.99 -15.92 0.19
CA GLU A 42 1.30 -17.26 -0.30
C GLU A 42 0.06 -18.15 -0.41
N ASN A 43 -0.93 -17.92 0.44
CA ASN A 43 -2.14 -18.73 0.51
C ASN A 43 -3.35 -18.11 -0.17
N LEU A 44 -3.15 -17.06 -1.00
CA LEU A 44 -4.25 -16.45 -1.73
C LEU A 44 -4.89 -17.45 -2.70
N SER A 45 -6.19 -17.66 -2.53
CA SER A 45 -6.96 -18.50 -3.45
C SER A 45 -7.27 -17.73 -4.73
N LEU A 46 -7.69 -18.45 -5.78
CA LEU A 46 -8.11 -17.84 -7.04
C LEU A 46 -9.26 -16.82 -6.84
N ARG A 47 -10.06 -16.99 -5.79
CA ARG A 47 -11.16 -16.07 -5.49
C ARG A 47 -10.70 -14.76 -4.85
N ASN A 48 -9.55 -14.79 -4.16
CA ASN A 48 -9.12 -13.67 -3.32
C ASN A 48 -7.88 -12.95 -3.85
N GLN A 49 -7.28 -13.42 -4.94
CA GLN A 49 -6.01 -12.86 -5.40
C GLN A 49 -6.12 -11.41 -5.91
N ASN A 50 -7.33 -10.99 -6.33
CA ASN A 50 -7.56 -9.61 -6.79
C ASN A 50 -8.03 -8.67 -5.68
N LYS A 51 -8.11 -9.15 -4.45
CA LYS A 51 -8.60 -8.36 -3.31
C LYS A 51 -7.75 -7.10 -3.07
N PHE A 52 -6.45 -7.23 -3.15
CA PHE A 52 -5.54 -6.13 -2.84
C PHE A 52 -5.51 -5.08 -3.96
N ILE A 53 -5.47 -5.51 -5.22
CA ILE A 53 -5.47 -4.56 -6.33
C ILE A 53 -6.81 -3.81 -6.41
N ASP A 54 -7.93 -4.49 -6.18
CA ASP A 54 -9.24 -3.84 -6.17
C ASP A 54 -9.35 -2.82 -5.04
N GLY A 55 -8.85 -3.16 -3.86
CA GLY A 55 -8.81 -2.23 -2.74
C GLY A 55 -7.94 -1.01 -3.01
N TYR A 56 -6.81 -1.21 -3.66
CA TYR A 56 -5.90 -0.13 -4.03
C TYR A 56 -6.57 0.82 -5.04
N VAL A 57 -7.22 0.27 -6.06
CA VAL A 57 -7.95 1.05 -7.06
C VAL A 57 -9.00 1.94 -6.38
N LEU A 58 -9.74 1.39 -5.43
CA LEU A 58 -10.80 2.14 -4.74
C LEU A 58 -10.28 3.22 -3.80
N LYS A 59 -9.18 2.95 -3.10
CA LYS A 59 -8.76 3.80 -1.98
C LYS A 59 -7.51 4.64 -2.24
N VAL A 60 -6.62 4.20 -3.09
CA VAL A 60 -5.30 4.83 -3.25
C VAL A 60 -5.10 5.44 -4.63
N LEU A 61 -5.64 4.83 -5.67
CA LEU A 61 -5.37 5.27 -7.05
C LEU A 61 -5.81 6.73 -7.30
N LYS A 62 -6.82 7.21 -6.59
CA LYS A 62 -7.27 8.61 -6.66
C LYS A 62 -6.17 9.60 -6.27
N TYR A 63 -5.15 9.16 -5.53
CA TYR A 63 -4.03 10.00 -5.11
C TYR A 63 -2.80 9.87 -6.02
N LYS A 64 -2.95 9.20 -7.18
CA LYS A 64 -1.82 8.92 -8.09
C LYS A 64 -1.01 10.16 -8.41
N LYS A 65 -1.67 11.30 -8.67
CA LYS A 65 -1.00 12.56 -8.97
C LYS A 65 0.00 12.95 -7.87
N PHE A 66 -0.44 12.86 -6.62
CA PHE A 66 0.38 13.27 -5.47
C PHE A 66 1.46 12.25 -5.15
N ILE A 67 1.18 10.98 -5.42
CA ILE A 67 2.17 9.90 -5.31
C ILE A 67 3.27 10.10 -6.35
N ASP A 68 2.91 10.39 -7.59
CA ASP A 68 3.88 10.63 -8.68
C ASP A 68 4.74 11.87 -8.41
N GLU A 69 4.17 12.89 -7.77
CA GLU A 69 4.88 14.11 -7.38
C GLU A 69 5.68 13.95 -6.09
N GLU A 70 5.55 12.82 -5.41
CA GLU A 70 6.13 12.56 -4.09
C GLU A 70 5.78 13.65 -3.09
N ASN A 71 4.51 14.09 -3.14
CA ASN A 71 4.01 15.18 -2.30
C ASN A 71 3.59 14.65 -0.92
N GLU A 72 4.54 14.61 0.01
CA GLU A 72 4.33 14.06 1.35
C GLU A 72 3.26 14.83 2.13
N GLU A 73 3.33 16.14 2.10
CA GLU A 73 2.42 17.00 2.86
C GLU A 73 0.98 16.80 2.46
N PHE A 74 0.70 16.83 1.16
CA PHE A 74 -0.66 16.61 0.66
C PHE A 74 -1.13 15.20 0.98
N PHE A 75 -0.28 14.22 0.74
CA PHE A 75 -0.60 12.81 0.96
C PHE A 75 -1.05 12.56 2.40
N PHE A 76 -0.28 13.03 3.39
CA PHE A 76 -0.64 12.84 4.79
C PHE A 76 -1.88 13.62 5.20
N LYS A 77 -2.05 14.82 4.70
CA LYS A 77 -3.21 15.66 5.03
C LYS A 77 -4.51 15.02 4.53
N GLU A 78 -4.52 14.53 3.29
CA GLU A 78 -5.71 13.90 2.70
C GLU A 78 -6.02 12.55 3.31
N ILE A 79 -5.00 11.74 3.57
CA ILE A 79 -5.19 10.46 4.24
C ILE A 79 -5.79 10.65 5.62
N ASP A 80 -5.29 11.62 6.39
CA ASP A 80 -5.85 11.94 7.70
C ASP A 80 -7.33 12.22 7.63
N THR A 81 -7.74 13.05 6.69
CA THR A 81 -9.14 13.46 6.56
C THR A 81 -10.03 12.28 6.19
N ASP A 82 -9.62 11.50 5.20
CA ASP A 82 -10.39 10.33 4.73
C ASP A 82 -10.42 9.23 5.80
N GLU A 83 -9.30 8.96 6.44
CA GLU A 83 -9.18 7.87 7.41
C GLU A 83 -9.91 8.18 8.71
N VAL A 84 -9.93 9.43 9.15
CA VAL A 84 -10.72 9.85 10.31
C VAL A 84 -12.22 9.64 10.05
N LYS A 85 -12.68 9.97 8.84
CA LYS A 85 -14.07 9.75 8.46
C LYS A 85 -14.44 8.28 8.37
N ASN A 86 -13.49 7.43 8.04
CA ASN A 86 -13.70 5.99 7.86
C ASN A 86 -13.04 5.16 8.97
N SER A 87 -12.82 5.76 10.14
CA SER A 87 -12.09 5.12 11.24
C SER A 87 -12.71 3.82 11.72
N ASN A 88 -14.03 3.67 11.57
CA ASN A 88 -14.71 2.43 11.96
C ASN A 88 -14.35 1.24 11.08
N GLU A 89 -14.08 1.49 9.80
CA GLU A 89 -13.63 0.44 8.88
C GLU A 89 -12.19 0.02 9.15
N LEU A 90 -11.38 0.95 9.60
CA LEU A 90 -9.96 0.72 9.84
C LEU A 90 -9.66 0.03 11.17
N LYS A 91 -10.54 0.17 12.15
CA LYS A 91 -10.36 -0.46 13.47
C LYS A 91 -10.22 -1.98 13.36
N GLY A 92 -10.88 -2.60 12.38
CA GLY A 92 -10.78 -4.03 12.16
C GLY A 92 -9.47 -4.49 11.54
N ASN A 93 -8.69 -3.58 10.95
CA ASN A 93 -7.45 -3.89 10.26
C ASN A 93 -6.20 -3.48 11.03
N ASN A 94 -6.37 -2.93 12.23
CA ASN A 94 -5.27 -2.48 13.09
C ASN A 94 -4.32 -1.47 12.41
N ILE A 95 -4.81 -0.74 11.41
CA ILE A 95 -4.02 0.31 10.74
C ILE A 95 -4.30 1.62 11.46
N ASP A 96 -3.26 2.17 12.07
CA ASP A 96 -3.32 3.44 12.79
C ASP A 96 -2.63 4.51 11.94
N VAL A 97 -3.41 5.52 11.52
CA VAL A 97 -2.89 6.64 10.74
C VAL A 97 -1.80 7.39 11.49
N TYR A 98 -1.93 7.52 12.80
CA TYR A 98 -0.91 8.16 13.63
C TYR A 98 0.39 7.37 13.63
N GLU A 99 0.30 6.05 13.61
CA GLU A 99 1.48 5.20 13.49
C GLU A 99 2.19 5.42 12.15
N LEU A 100 1.45 5.49 11.05
CA LEU A 100 2.02 5.78 9.73
C LEU A 100 2.76 7.10 9.72
N LYS A 101 2.19 8.15 10.31
CA LYS A 101 2.84 9.45 10.41
C LYS A 101 4.10 9.39 11.24
N THR A 102 4.05 8.70 12.38
CA THR A 102 5.19 8.56 13.28
C THR A 102 6.33 7.83 12.59
N ILE A 103 6.03 6.74 11.89
CA ILE A 103 7.00 5.98 11.12
C ILE A 103 7.64 6.87 10.05
N TRP A 104 6.79 7.58 9.30
CA TRP A 104 7.26 8.42 8.19
C TRP A 104 8.26 9.49 8.66
N CYS A 105 7.97 10.12 9.79
CA CYS A 105 8.86 11.15 10.35
C CYS A 105 10.23 10.60 10.75
N LYS A 106 10.31 9.30 11.05
CA LYS A 106 11.58 8.64 11.42
C LYS A 106 12.38 8.16 10.23
N LEU A 107 11.78 8.10 9.03
CA LEU A 107 12.46 7.61 7.84
C LEU A 107 13.39 8.67 7.26
N ASN A 108 14.52 8.22 6.72
CA ASN A 108 15.39 9.11 5.97
C ASN A 108 14.82 9.36 4.57
N LYS A 109 15.42 10.30 3.84
CA LYS A 109 14.97 10.68 2.52
C LYS A 109 14.98 9.50 1.54
N GLY A 110 16.03 8.69 1.57
CA GLY A 110 16.14 7.52 0.68
C GLY A 110 15.05 6.51 0.91
N ASP A 111 14.69 6.24 2.17
CA ASP A 111 13.61 5.32 2.51
C ASP A 111 12.26 5.85 2.03
N ARG A 112 12.00 7.14 2.20
CA ARG A 112 10.76 7.77 1.73
C ARG A 112 10.65 7.68 0.22
N GLU A 113 11.71 7.97 -0.51
CA GLU A 113 11.75 7.87 -1.96
C GLU A 113 11.48 6.44 -2.42
N GLN A 114 12.05 5.46 -1.74
CA GLN A 114 11.84 4.05 -2.08
C GLN A 114 10.38 3.64 -1.90
N ILE A 115 9.74 4.09 -0.81
CA ILE A 115 8.31 3.82 -0.59
C ILE A 115 7.47 4.46 -1.68
N PHE A 116 7.78 5.70 -2.07
CA PHE A 116 7.06 6.34 -3.18
C PHE A 116 7.24 5.59 -4.48
N GLN A 117 8.42 5.04 -4.75
CA GLN A 117 8.63 4.23 -5.94
C GLN A 117 7.76 2.98 -5.96
N TYR A 118 7.61 2.30 -4.82
CA TYR A 118 6.68 1.17 -4.70
C TYR A 118 5.24 1.62 -4.97
N LEU A 119 4.81 2.72 -4.35
CA LEU A 119 3.46 3.23 -4.55
C LEU A 119 3.22 3.63 -6.00
N GLN A 120 4.19 4.24 -6.66
CA GLN A 120 4.11 4.61 -8.08
C GLN A 120 3.97 3.37 -8.95
N GLY A 121 4.76 2.33 -8.68
CA GLY A 121 4.67 1.06 -9.40
C GLY A 121 3.30 0.41 -9.25
N LEU A 122 2.76 0.41 -8.02
CA LEU A 122 1.42 -0.11 -7.76
C LEU A 122 0.35 0.68 -8.49
N CYS A 123 0.49 2.01 -8.56
CA CYS A 123 -0.43 2.86 -9.32
C CYS A 123 -0.42 2.53 -10.81
N GLU A 124 0.77 2.32 -11.39
CA GLU A 124 0.90 1.97 -12.80
C GLU A 124 0.25 0.64 -13.11
N ILE A 125 0.49 -0.38 -12.29
CA ILE A 125 -0.12 -1.69 -12.44
C ILE A 125 -1.64 -1.60 -12.31
N SER A 126 -2.12 -0.87 -11.30
CA SER A 126 -3.55 -0.69 -11.05
C SER A 126 -4.24 0.03 -12.21
N ASN A 127 -3.59 1.05 -12.77
CA ASN A 127 -4.13 1.78 -13.90
C ASN A 127 -4.23 0.89 -15.15
N ALA A 128 -3.21 0.09 -15.43
CA ALA A 128 -3.26 -0.89 -16.53
C ALA A 128 -4.37 -1.92 -16.31
N TYR A 129 -4.57 -2.35 -15.07
CA TYR A 129 -5.60 -3.31 -14.70
C TYR A 129 -7.00 -2.79 -15.00
N ILE A 130 -7.32 -1.55 -14.61
CA ILE A 130 -8.66 -1.00 -14.88
C ILE A 130 -8.90 -0.72 -16.36
N LEU A 131 -7.84 -0.48 -17.13
CA LEU A 131 -7.97 -0.24 -18.57
C LEU A 131 -8.29 -1.52 -19.36
N LEU A 132 -8.09 -2.69 -18.76
CA LEU A 132 -8.43 -3.97 -19.40
C LEU A 132 -9.91 -4.34 -19.27
N ASP A 133 -10.66 -3.63 -18.47
CA ASP A 133 -12.10 -3.87 -18.34
C ASP A 133 -12.93 -3.15 -19.47
#